data_f794a821797f759ee9c7b95448846d1f
#
_entry.id   f794a821797f759ee9c7b95448846d1f
#
_cell.length_a   1.000
_cell.length_b   1.000
_cell.length_c   1.000
_cell.angle_alpha   90.00
_cell.angle_beta   90.00
_cell.angle_gamma   90.00
#
_symmetry.space_group_name_H-M   'P 1'
#
loop_
_entity.id
_entity.type
_entity.pdbx_description
1 polymer ?
#
loop_
_entity_poly.entity_id
_entity_poly.type
_entity_poly.pdbx_seq_one_letter_code
_entity_poly.pdbx_strand_id
1 'polypeptide(L)'
;MANKKAKRAPKALNIALIVLGAAIIGFAAWAVVNAVGAEKQPEDILNSGNIVIEPVEAPEIEDKAFMDGLVTVEKVGRYAGIFVEDGSDEIVSDVFAITVVNNSDKMLQYAQVVITCGGEEYTFDMSTIPAGARAQVLEKNKKALPEDLSGAQTVLTTVTEFQEAPSTYPEVFELTPFEYSVNIKNISKSGISGDVYVYYKTKVGDLYMGGITYRAKVTDLAAGEEKSAYASHFYGSDSEILFVTYAK
;
A
#
# COMPACT_ATOMS: atom_id res chain seq x y z
N MET A 1 4.72 63.34 -11.49
CA MET A 1 4.19 62.07 -10.92
C MET A 1 4.67 60.90 -11.79
N ALA A 2 5.65 60.13 -11.29
CA ALA A 2 6.31 59.09 -12.05
C ALA A 2 5.69 57.73 -11.68
N ASN A 3 5.13 57.06 -12.70
CA ASN A 3 4.46 55.76 -12.59
C ASN A 3 5.50 54.65 -12.58
N LYS A 4 5.78 54.00 -11.43
CA LYS A 4 6.65 52.85 -11.32
C LYS A 4 5.93 51.61 -11.77
N LYS A 5 6.22 51.10 -13.00
CA LYS A 5 5.82 49.75 -13.43
C LYS A 5 6.60 48.69 -12.63
N ALA A 6 5.87 47.84 -11.89
CA ALA A 6 6.43 46.67 -11.24
C ALA A 6 6.93 45.66 -12.30
N LYS A 7 8.21 45.31 -12.27
CA LYS A 7 8.81 44.26 -13.11
C LYS A 7 8.35 42.88 -12.58
N ARG A 8 7.62 42.12 -13.40
CA ARG A 8 7.33 40.69 -13.12
C ARG A 8 8.63 39.89 -13.19
N ALA A 9 8.91 39.10 -12.18
CA ALA A 9 10.02 38.16 -12.18
C ALA A 9 9.85 37.10 -13.31
N PRO A 10 10.93 36.69 -13.95
CA PRO A 10 10.86 35.76 -15.08
C PRO A 10 10.44 34.37 -14.63
N LYS A 11 9.56 33.72 -15.40
CA LYS A 11 9.06 32.35 -15.19
C LYS A 11 10.17 31.28 -15.08
N ALA A 12 11.37 31.57 -15.56
CA ALA A 12 12.54 30.70 -15.46
C ALA A 12 13.02 30.45 -14.02
N LEU A 13 12.74 31.37 -13.09
CA LEU A 13 13.18 31.23 -11.70
C LEU A 13 12.37 30.15 -10.96
N ASN A 14 11.08 29.98 -11.29
CA ASN A 14 10.22 28.97 -10.65
C ASN A 14 10.56 27.55 -11.13
N ILE A 15 10.97 27.39 -12.40
CA ILE A 15 11.40 26.08 -12.93
C ILE A 15 12.72 25.67 -12.30
N ALA A 16 13.65 26.59 -12.10
CA ALA A 16 14.93 26.29 -11.45
C ALA A 16 14.77 25.85 -9.98
N LEU A 17 13.79 26.40 -9.26
CA LEU A 17 13.49 26.02 -7.87
C LEU A 17 12.87 24.62 -7.78
N ILE A 18 12.01 24.24 -8.73
CA ILE A 18 11.39 22.90 -8.78
C ILE A 18 12.45 21.84 -9.10
N VAL A 19 13.34 22.12 -10.06
CA VAL A 19 14.43 21.21 -10.42
C VAL A 19 15.44 21.06 -9.26
N LEU A 20 15.70 22.14 -8.51
CA LEU A 20 16.59 22.08 -7.35
C LEU A 20 15.96 21.28 -6.20
N GLY A 21 14.67 21.39 -5.97
CA GLY A 21 13.92 20.60 -4.97
C GLY A 21 13.97 19.10 -5.27
N ALA A 22 13.74 18.71 -6.51
CA ALA A 22 13.82 17.32 -6.94
C ALA A 22 15.25 16.74 -6.82
N ALA A 23 16.28 17.55 -7.12
CA ALA A 23 17.68 17.15 -6.97
C ALA A 23 18.09 16.94 -5.49
N ILE A 24 17.55 17.73 -4.57
CA ILE A 24 17.85 17.60 -3.12
C ILE A 24 17.20 16.33 -2.55
N ILE A 25 15.98 15.99 -2.96
CA ILE A 25 15.29 14.75 -2.54
C ILE A 25 16.01 13.53 -3.11
N GLY A 26 16.40 13.56 -4.39
CA GLY A 26 17.18 12.51 -5.01
C GLY A 26 18.56 12.30 -4.36
N PHE A 27 19.23 13.40 -3.92
CA PHE A 27 20.54 13.32 -3.27
C PHE A 27 20.45 12.78 -1.84
N ALA A 28 19.39 13.11 -1.10
CA ALA A 28 19.14 12.57 0.24
C ALA A 28 18.87 11.05 0.19
N ALA A 29 18.06 10.58 -0.76
CA ALA A 29 17.83 9.16 -0.99
C ALA A 29 19.12 8.43 -1.38
N TRP A 30 19.93 9.01 -2.26
CA TRP A 30 21.24 8.46 -2.67
C TRP A 30 22.24 8.37 -1.50
N ALA A 31 22.26 9.35 -0.61
CA ALA A 31 23.17 9.36 0.54
C ALA A 31 22.80 8.27 1.57
N VAL A 32 21.53 7.99 1.76
CA VAL A 32 21.06 6.93 2.67
C VAL A 32 21.42 5.55 2.12
N VAL A 33 21.25 5.32 0.82
CA VAL A 33 21.59 4.04 0.18
C VAL A 33 23.11 3.76 0.24
N ASN A 34 23.95 4.76 0.04
CA ASN A 34 25.40 4.59 0.16
C ASN A 34 25.89 4.39 1.60
N ALA A 35 25.16 4.89 2.60
CA ALA A 35 25.51 4.70 4.00
C ALA A 35 25.26 3.25 4.50
N VAL A 36 24.39 2.51 3.80
CA VAL A 36 24.03 1.11 4.14
C VAL A 36 24.82 0.07 3.33
N GLY A 37 25.74 0.51 2.43
CA GLY A 37 26.66 -0.40 1.76
C GLY A 37 26.08 -1.24 0.62
N ALA A 38 24.92 -0.88 0.07
CA ALA A 38 24.37 -1.52 -1.10
C ALA A 38 24.74 -0.75 -2.37
N GLU A 39 25.59 -1.32 -3.24
CA GLU A 39 25.83 -0.84 -4.61
C GLU A 39 24.57 -1.08 -5.47
N LYS A 40 23.54 -0.23 -5.35
CA LYS A 40 22.41 -0.21 -6.28
C LYS A 40 22.07 1.23 -6.66
N GLN A 41 21.75 1.42 -7.95
CA GLN A 41 21.44 2.73 -8.50
C GLN A 41 20.07 3.26 -7.99
N PRO A 42 19.87 4.58 -7.84
CA PRO A 42 18.61 5.16 -7.34
C PRO A 42 17.37 4.79 -8.14
N GLU A 43 17.53 4.47 -9.42
CA GLU A 43 16.45 4.03 -10.32
C GLU A 43 15.88 2.66 -9.93
N ASP A 44 16.67 1.81 -9.27
CA ASP A 44 16.24 0.50 -8.77
C ASP A 44 15.42 0.59 -7.48
N ILE A 45 15.45 1.73 -6.78
CA ILE A 45 14.70 1.95 -5.53
C ILE A 45 13.29 2.41 -5.82
N LEU A 46 13.08 3.14 -6.93
CA LEU A 46 11.75 3.62 -7.35
C LEU A 46 11.00 2.59 -8.21
N ASN A 47 11.73 1.71 -8.92
CA ASN A 47 11.17 0.70 -9.82
C ASN A 47 11.11 -0.72 -9.25
N SER A 48 11.73 -0.95 -8.13
CA SER A 48 11.53 -2.16 -7.35
C SER A 48 11.53 -1.72 -5.90
N GLY A 49 10.38 -1.66 -5.29
CA GLY A 49 10.31 -1.84 -3.86
C GLY A 49 11.04 -3.15 -3.60
N ASN A 50 12.36 -3.12 -3.47
CA ASN A 50 13.16 -4.26 -3.07
C ASN A 50 12.73 -4.61 -1.65
N ILE A 51 11.59 -5.28 -1.56
CA ILE A 51 11.22 -6.06 -0.42
C ILE A 51 12.20 -7.22 -0.43
N VAL A 52 13.34 -7.02 0.17
CA VAL A 52 14.22 -8.10 0.52
C VAL A 52 13.56 -8.76 1.73
N ILE A 53 12.64 -9.67 1.45
CA ILE A 53 12.33 -10.72 2.42
C ILE A 53 13.59 -11.58 2.38
N GLU A 54 14.58 -11.28 3.23
CA GLU A 54 15.60 -12.26 3.51
C GLU A 54 14.86 -13.41 4.18
N PRO A 55 14.74 -14.58 3.50
CA PRO A 55 14.21 -15.73 4.19
C PRO A 55 15.16 -15.96 5.37
N VAL A 56 14.64 -15.79 6.57
CA VAL A 56 15.31 -16.38 7.73
C VAL A 56 15.35 -17.86 7.38
N GLU A 57 16.55 -18.46 7.37
CA GLU A 57 16.64 -19.91 7.48
C GLU A 57 15.93 -20.26 8.77
N ALA A 58 14.63 -20.42 8.67
CA ALA A 58 13.85 -21.04 9.73
C ALA A 58 14.49 -22.41 9.92
N PRO A 59 14.69 -22.86 11.17
CA PRO A 59 15.02 -24.26 11.41
C PRO A 59 14.04 -25.06 10.56
N GLU A 60 14.54 -26.08 9.81
CA GLU A 60 13.74 -26.95 8.94
C GLU A 60 12.43 -27.32 9.64
N ILE A 61 11.45 -26.49 9.52
CA ILE A 61 10.06 -26.82 9.79
C ILE A 61 9.62 -27.41 8.47
N GLU A 62 9.51 -28.74 8.42
CA GLU A 62 8.89 -29.48 7.33
C GLU A 62 7.79 -28.62 6.70
N ASP A 63 7.66 -28.58 5.37
CA ASP A 63 6.71 -27.93 4.46
C ASP A 63 5.30 -27.58 5.01
N LYS A 64 5.19 -27.12 6.23
CA LYS A 64 3.93 -26.71 6.87
C LYS A 64 3.84 -25.21 6.90
N ALA A 65 2.73 -24.71 6.35
CA ALA A 65 2.32 -23.33 6.58
C ALA A 65 2.38 -22.98 8.07
N PHE A 66 2.85 -21.77 8.41
CA PHE A 66 2.94 -21.30 9.79
C PHE A 66 1.57 -21.26 10.49
N MET A 67 0.52 -21.15 9.70
CA MET A 67 -0.88 -21.31 10.07
C MET A 67 -1.68 -21.68 8.82
N ASP A 68 -2.49 -22.73 8.89
CA ASP A 68 -3.47 -23.09 7.87
C ASP A 68 -4.90 -22.72 8.28
N GLY A 69 -5.72 -22.37 7.33
CA GLY A 69 -7.14 -22.06 7.57
C GLY A 69 -7.72 -21.13 6.52
N LEU A 70 -8.72 -20.34 6.94
CA LEU A 70 -9.34 -19.32 6.09
C LEU A 70 -8.30 -18.28 5.63
N VAL A 71 -7.36 -17.95 6.51
CA VAL A 71 -6.14 -17.22 6.21
C VAL A 71 -4.96 -18.15 6.51
N THR A 72 -4.11 -18.39 5.52
CA THR A 72 -2.85 -19.13 5.71
C THR A 72 -1.72 -18.14 5.87
N VAL A 73 -0.83 -18.38 6.84
CA VAL A 73 0.46 -17.70 6.94
C VAL A 73 1.51 -18.61 6.29
N GLU A 74 1.88 -18.29 5.05
CA GLU A 74 2.82 -19.10 4.27
C GLU A 74 4.27 -18.90 4.68
N LYS A 75 4.63 -17.66 4.99
CA LYS A 75 6.01 -17.26 5.27
C LYS A 75 6.06 -16.23 6.39
N VAL A 76 7.15 -16.25 7.10
CA VAL A 76 7.56 -15.21 8.05
C VAL A 76 8.94 -14.69 7.67
N GLY A 77 9.25 -13.44 7.98
CA GLY A 77 10.53 -12.86 7.60
C GLY A 77 10.77 -11.47 8.16
N ARG A 78 11.88 -10.88 7.76
CA ARG A 78 12.26 -9.50 8.08
C ARG A 78 11.93 -8.60 6.92
N TYR A 79 11.45 -7.41 7.22
CA TYR A 79 11.17 -6.38 6.23
C TYR A 79 12.06 -5.17 6.48
N ALA A 80 12.60 -4.64 5.38
CA ALA A 80 13.25 -3.34 5.35
C ALA A 80 12.71 -2.55 4.17
N GLY A 81 12.32 -1.30 4.39
CA GLY A 81 11.75 -0.45 3.36
C GLY A 81 10.77 0.57 3.92
N ILE A 82 9.85 1.05 3.08
CA ILE A 82 8.80 1.97 3.49
C ILE A 82 7.76 1.22 4.33
N PHE A 83 7.45 1.73 5.53
CA PHE A 83 6.42 1.17 6.38
C PHE A 83 5.04 1.52 5.84
N VAL A 84 4.39 0.55 5.21
CA VAL A 84 3.14 0.77 4.46
C VAL A 84 1.88 0.68 5.32
N GLU A 85 1.97 0.23 6.57
CA GLU A 85 0.77 -0.06 7.38
C GLU A 85 0.12 1.18 8.00
N ASP A 86 0.82 2.31 8.08
CA ASP A 86 0.31 3.55 8.67
C ASP A 86 0.26 4.73 7.68
N GLY A 87 0.75 4.54 6.45
CA GLY A 87 0.81 5.58 5.43
C GLY A 87 1.77 6.73 5.75
N SER A 88 2.71 6.53 6.68
CA SER A 88 3.68 7.56 7.09
C SER A 88 4.87 7.70 6.16
N ASP A 89 5.11 6.72 5.27
CA ASP A 89 6.31 6.59 4.44
C ASP A 89 7.62 6.53 5.25
N GLU A 90 7.53 6.17 6.53
CA GLU A 90 8.71 5.97 7.37
C GLU A 90 9.56 4.82 6.82
N ILE A 91 10.86 5.04 6.72
CA ILE A 91 11.80 3.97 6.36
C ILE A 91 12.12 3.18 7.61
N VAL A 92 11.81 1.88 7.56
CA VAL A 92 12.10 0.95 8.65
C VAL A 92 13.10 -0.11 8.21
N SER A 93 13.75 -0.71 9.19
CA SER A 93 14.61 -1.88 9.01
C SER A 93 14.25 -2.92 10.06
N ASP A 94 14.33 -4.19 9.70
CA ASP A 94 14.14 -5.30 10.63
C ASP A 94 12.73 -5.38 11.27
N VAL A 95 11.68 -5.07 10.50
CA VAL A 95 10.30 -5.26 10.97
C VAL A 95 9.83 -6.68 10.67
N PHE A 96 9.18 -7.32 11.62
CA PHE A 96 8.57 -8.62 11.43
C PHE A 96 7.47 -8.54 10.35
N ALA A 97 7.58 -9.37 9.33
CA ALA A 97 6.63 -9.46 8.22
C ALA A 97 6.12 -10.89 8.05
N ILE A 98 4.88 -11.02 7.62
CA ILE A 98 4.28 -12.28 7.24
C ILE A 98 3.76 -12.20 5.81
N THR A 99 3.79 -13.32 5.08
CA THR A 99 3.04 -13.49 3.83
C THR A 99 1.82 -14.31 4.12
N VAL A 100 0.65 -13.78 3.80
CA VAL A 100 -0.63 -14.44 4.03
C VAL A 100 -1.34 -14.73 2.71
N VAL A 101 -2.20 -15.75 2.73
CA VAL A 101 -3.14 -16.09 1.64
C VAL A 101 -4.55 -16.04 2.18
N ASN A 102 -5.43 -15.37 1.47
CA ASN A 102 -6.87 -15.48 1.69
C ASN A 102 -7.41 -16.71 0.97
N ASN A 103 -7.67 -17.79 1.68
CA ASN A 103 -8.19 -19.05 1.12
C ASN A 103 -9.72 -19.07 0.96
N SER A 104 -10.41 -17.99 1.38
CA SER A 104 -11.85 -17.94 1.18
C SER A 104 -12.22 -17.64 -0.27
N ASP A 105 -13.47 -17.92 -0.63
CA ASP A 105 -14.06 -17.55 -1.92
C ASP A 105 -14.55 -16.10 -1.99
N LYS A 106 -14.31 -15.30 -0.91
CA LYS A 106 -14.72 -13.91 -0.77
C LYS A 106 -13.54 -13.01 -0.46
N MET A 107 -13.71 -11.72 -0.75
CA MET A 107 -12.78 -10.71 -0.26
C MET A 107 -12.92 -10.58 1.25
N LEU A 108 -11.80 -10.63 1.96
CA LEU A 108 -11.76 -10.28 3.37
C LEU A 108 -12.03 -8.79 3.53
N GLN A 109 -12.93 -8.43 4.43
CA GLN A 109 -13.12 -7.04 4.84
C GLN A 109 -12.04 -6.64 5.84
N TYR A 110 -11.79 -7.51 6.81
CA TYR A 110 -10.76 -7.36 7.82
C TYR A 110 -10.36 -8.73 8.39
N ALA A 111 -9.09 -8.89 8.69
CA ALA A 111 -8.58 -10.02 9.47
C ALA A 111 -7.40 -9.56 10.33
N GLN A 112 -7.20 -10.26 11.44
CA GLN A 112 -6.06 -10.03 12.33
C GLN A 112 -5.41 -11.36 12.68
N VAL A 113 -4.11 -11.45 12.45
CA VAL A 113 -3.25 -12.53 12.90
C VAL A 113 -2.43 -12.06 14.08
N VAL A 114 -2.35 -12.87 15.11
CA VAL A 114 -1.47 -12.66 16.26
C VAL A 114 -0.50 -13.84 16.35
N ILE A 115 0.78 -13.54 16.42
CA ILE A 115 1.84 -14.52 16.66
C ILE A 115 2.39 -14.24 18.05
N THR A 116 2.34 -15.25 18.94
CA THR A 116 2.94 -15.17 20.27
C THR A 116 4.22 -15.97 20.28
N CYS A 117 5.32 -15.34 20.65
CA CYS A 117 6.64 -15.98 20.71
C CYS A 117 7.47 -15.40 21.86
N GLY A 118 8.10 -16.26 22.66
CA GLY A 118 8.92 -15.82 23.79
C GLY A 118 8.17 -15.01 24.87
N GLY A 119 6.83 -15.09 24.91
CA GLY A 119 5.98 -14.31 25.80
C GLY A 119 5.61 -12.93 25.25
N GLU A 120 6.02 -12.60 24.05
CA GLU A 120 5.62 -11.38 23.33
C GLU A 120 4.56 -11.68 22.26
N GLU A 121 3.69 -10.69 22.00
CA GLU A 121 2.68 -10.73 20.96
C GLU A 121 3.09 -9.82 19.78
N TYR A 122 2.93 -10.33 18.58
CA TYR A 122 3.14 -9.67 17.31
C TYR A 122 1.82 -9.64 16.56
N THR A 123 1.35 -8.46 16.18
CA THR A 123 0.01 -8.28 15.61
C THR A 123 0.10 -7.82 14.17
N PHE A 124 -0.65 -8.49 13.31
CA PHE A 124 -0.72 -8.22 11.88
C PHE A 124 -2.17 -7.96 11.49
N ASP A 125 -2.48 -6.72 11.15
CA ASP A 125 -3.80 -6.29 10.71
C ASP A 125 -3.88 -6.28 9.19
N MET A 126 -4.95 -6.78 8.61
CA MET A 126 -5.14 -6.78 7.16
C MET A 126 -6.58 -6.45 6.78
N SER A 127 -6.75 -5.73 5.70
CA SER A 127 -8.05 -5.33 5.17
C SER A 127 -8.12 -5.52 3.66
N THR A 128 -9.31 -5.79 3.15
CA THR A 128 -9.61 -5.89 1.71
C THR A 128 -8.62 -6.75 0.92
N ILE A 129 -8.42 -7.98 1.37
CA ILE A 129 -7.62 -8.97 0.63
C ILE A 129 -8.56 -9.76 -0.28
N PRO A 130 -8.42 -9.69 -1.61
CA PRO A 130 -9.27 -10.43 -2.53
C PRO A 130 -9.22 -11.96 -2.31
N ALA A 131 -10.25 -12.65 -2.78
CA ALA A 131 -10.31 -14.12 -2.73
C ALA A 131 -9.10 -14.74 -3.45
N GLY A 132 -8.44 -15.70 -2.81
CA GLY A 132 -7.25 -16.38 -3.32
C GLY A 132 -5.99 -15.52 -3.41
N ALA A 133 -6.05 -14.25 -3.00
CA ALA A 133 -4.93 -13.32 -3.10
C ALA A 133 -3.93 -13.49 -1.95
N ARG A 134 -2.68 -13.09 -2.24
CA ARG A 134 -1.54 -13.07 -1.32
C ARG A 134 -1.24 -11.63 -0.91
N ALA A 135 -0.88 -11.46 0.36
CA ALA A 135 -0.45 -10.16 0.87
C ALA A 135 0.76 -10.30 1.80
N GLN A 136 1.67 -9.35 1.71
CA GLN A 136 2.69 -9.14 2.72
C GLN A 136 2.16 -8.15 3.76
N VAL A 137 2.16 -8.54 5.02
CA VAL A 137 1.66 -7.75 6.15
C VAL A 137 2.78 -7.55 7.15
N LEU A 138 2.96 -6.31 7.60
CA LEU A 138 4.00 -5.95 8.56
C LEU A 138 3.44 -5.93 9.97
N GLU A 139 4.30 -6.20 10.95
CA GLU A 139 3.93 -6.07 12.36
C GLU A 139 3.58 -4.61 12.67
N LYS A 140 2.36 -4.38 13.18
CA LYS A 140 1.76 -3.05 13.27
C LYS A 140 2.48 -2.06 14.18
N ASN A 141 3.27 -2.53 15.15
CA ASN A 141 4.04 -1.72 16.08
C ASN A 141 5.53 -1.65 15.71
N LYS A 142 5.89 -2.10 14.48
CA LYS A 142 7.27 -2.11 13.97
C LYS A 142 8.23 -2.97 14.79
N LYS A 143 7.71 -4.00 15.48
CA LYS A 143 8.55 -4.93 16.21
C LYS A 143 9.40 -5.76 15.25
N ALA A 144 10.65 -6.03 15.66
CA ALA A 144 11.56 -6.88 14.93
C ALA A 144 11.13 -8.35 14.96
N LEU A 145 11.54 -9.13 13.95
CA LEU A 145 11.38 -10.58 13.98
C LEU A 145 12.18 -11.16 15.16
N PRO A 146 11.58 -12.01 16.01
CA PRO A 146 12.31 -12.74 17.05
C PRO A 146 13.46 -13.58 16.47
N GLU A 147 14.56 -13.69 17.20
CA GLU A 147 15.68 -14.55 16.79
C GLU A 147 15.31 -16.03 16.81
N ASP A 148 14.43 -16.43 17.72
CA ASP A 148 13.96 -17.80 17.88
C ASP A 148 12.43 -17.83 17.78
N LEU A 149 11.91 -18.53 16.78
CA LEU A 149 10.49 -18.78 16.57
C LEU A 149 10.05 -20.14 17.10
N SER A 150 10.93 -20.89 17.78
CA SER A 150 10.57 -22.17 18.38
C SER A 150 9.47 -21.98 19.42
N GLY A 151 8.41 -22.77 19.31
CA GLY A 151 7.24 -22.64 20.19
C GLY A 151 6.32 -21.44 19.89
N ALA A 152 6.52 -20.71 18.80
CA ALA A 152 5.60 -19.68 18.35
C ALA A 152 4.19 -20.27 18.13
N GLN A 153 3.18 -19.51 18.54
CA GLN A 153 1.77 -19.85 18.35
C GLN A 153 1.13 -18.77 17.49
N THR A 154 0.47 -19.17 16.41
CA THR A 154 -0.21 -18.28 15.49
C THR A 154 -1.71 -18.47 15.58
N VAL A 155 -2.44 -17.38 15.75
CA VAL A 155 -3.89 -17.38 15.92
C VAL A 155 -4.53 -16.33 15.01
N LEU A 156 -5.55 -16.73 14.26
CA LEU A 156 -6.47 -15.81 13.59
C LEU A 156 -7.50 -15.32 14.63
N THR A 157 -7.31 -14.12 15.15
CA THR A 157 -8.11 -13.58 16.26
C THR A 157 -9.43 -12.98 15.78
N THR A 158 -9.42 -12.41 14.58
CA THR A 158 -10.60 -11.77 13.96
C THR A 158 -10.58 -12.03 12.46
N VAL A 159 -11.75 -12.31 11.90
CA VAL A 159 -11.95 -12.38 10.46
C VAL A 159 -13.36 -11.92 10.12
N THR A 160 -13.47 -11.09 9.11
CA THR A 160 -14.74 -10.61 8.55
C THR A 160 -14.62 -10.56 7.04
N GLU A 161 -15.61 -11.11 6.35
CA GLU A 161 -15.70 -11.08 4.90
C GLU A 161 -16.75 -10.05 4.45
N PHE A 162 -16.60 -9.53 3.24
CA PHE A 162 -17.70 -8.77 2.63
C PHE A 162 -18.89 -9.69 2.39
N GLN A 163 -20.09 -9.26 2.81
CA GLN A 163 -21.32 -10.02 2.61
C GLN A 163 -21.69 -10.10 1.13
N GLU A 164 -21.51 -8.96 0.42
CA GLU A 164 -21.68 -8.84 -1.02
C GLU A 164 -20.33 -8.54 -1.65
N ALA A 165 -20.06 -9.09 -2.82
CA ALA A 165 -18.82 -8.83 -3.54
C ALA A 165 -18.69 -7.33 -3.84
N PRO A 166 -17.63 -6.65 -3.35
CA PRO A 166 -17.38 -5.27 -3.70
C PRO A 166 -17.20 -5.10 -5.21
N SER A 167 -17.63 -3.94 -5.73
CA SER A 167 -17.60 -3.65 -7.17
C SER A 167 -16.97 -2.30 -7.45
N THR A 168 -16.36 -2.14 -8.60
CA THR A 168 -15.96 -0.86 -9.17
C THR A 168 -17.12 -0.15 -9.87
N TYR A 169 -18.28 -0.79 -9.99
CA TYR A 169 -19.47 -0.31 -10.70
C TYR A 169 -19.14 0.20 -12.11
N PRO A 170 -18.66 -0.67 -13.01
CA PRO A 170 -18.22 -0.26 -14.35
C PRO A 170 -19.37 0.31 -15.22
N GLU A 171 -20.62 0.07 -14.85
CA GLU A 171 -21.79 0.68 -15.45
C GLU A 171 -22.07 2.12 -14.98
N VAL A 172 -21.43 2.55 -13.88
CA VAL A 172 -21.57 3.88 -13.27
C VAL A 172 -20.32 4.70 -13.44
N PHE A 173 -19.15 4.08 -13.28
CA PHE A 173 -17.86 4.75 -13.27
C PHE A 173 -16.92 4.20 -14.34
N GLU A 174 -16.27 5.14 -15.05
CA GLU A 174 -15.04 4.88 -15.78
C GLU A 174 -13.88 5.38 -14.90
N LEU A 175 -12.96 4.47 -14.52
CA LEU A 175 -11.82 4.74 -13.66
C LEU A 175 -10.55 4.69 -14.50
N THR A 176 -9.82 5.80 -14.56
CA THR A 176 -8.53 5.85 -15.26
C THR A 176 -7.42 6.13 -14.25
N PRO A 177 -6.58 5.11 -13.94
CA PRO A 177 -5.48 5.28 -13.02
C PRO A 177 -4.31 6.01 -13.66
N PHE A 178 -3.68 6.88 -12.86
CA PHE A 178 -2.40 7.52 -13.15
C PHE A 178 -1.49 7.37 -11.94
N GLU A 179 -0.22 7.72 -12.09
CA GLU A 179 0.67 7.81 -10.95
C GLU A 179 0.19 8.89 -9.97
N TYR A 180 -0.02 8.52 -8.70
CA TYR A 180 -0.56 9.35 -7.61
C TYR A 180 -1.95 9.94 -7.83
N SER A 181 -2.71 9.43 -8.78
CA SER A 181 -4.09 9.90 -8.99
C SER A 181 -4.96 8.88 -9.70
N VAL A 182 -6.29 9.03 -9.51
CA VAL A 182 -7.30 8.30 -10.26
C VAL A 182 -8.29 9.30 -10.81
N ASN A 183 -8.51 9.29 -12.13
CA ASN A 183 -9.63 9.99 -12.73
C ASN A 183 -10.89 9.14 -12.61
N ILE A 184 -11.95 9.76 -12.11
CA ILE A 184 -13.24 9.12 -11.84
C ILE A 184 -14.27 9.86 -12.67
N LYS A 185 -14.82 9.21 -13.70
CA LYS A 185 -15.85 9.74 -14.56
C LYS A 185 -17.18 9.05 -14.30
N ASN A 186 -18.20 9.83 -14.05
CA ASN A 186 -19.56 9.33 -13.95
C ASN A 186 -20.13 9.10 -15.36
N ILE A 187 -20.23 7.85 -15.81
CA ILE A 187 -20.79 7.48 -17.11
C ILE A 187 -22.28 7.16 -17.04
N SER A 188 -22.87 7.25 -15.86
CA SER A 188 -24.31 7.08 -15.70
C SER A 188 -25.11 8.30 -16.16
N LYS A 189 -26.43 8.14 -16.26
CA LYS A 189 -27.35 9.22 -16.68
C LYS A 189 -27.75 10.16 -15.53
N SER A 190 -27.36 9.83 -14.31
CA SER A 190 -27.76 10.56 -13.09
C SER A 190 -26.52 11.13 -12.39
N GLY A 191 -26.65 12.33 -11.81
CA GLY A 191 -25.63 12.86 -10.92
C GLY A 191 -25.54 12.03 -9.63
N ILE A 192 -24.34 11.95 -9.08
CA ILE A 192 -24.05 11.34 -7.79
C ILE A 192 -23.77 12.47 -6.82
N SER A 193 -24.56 12.53 -5.74
CA SER A 193 -24.39 13.50 -4.66
C SER A 193 -23.61 12.88 -3.50
N GLY A 194 -22.71 13.66 -2.92
CA GLY A 194 -21.87 13.22 -1.81
C GLY A 194 -20.57 12.56 -2.26
N ASP A 195 -19.97 11.84 -1.33
CA ASP A 195 -18.63 11.29 -1.49
C ASP A 195 -18.61 10.01 -2.33
N VAL A 196 -17.66 9.94 -3.27
CA VAL A 196 -17.28 8.73 -4.00
C VAL A 196 -15.86 8.37 -3.57
N TYR A 197 -15.67 7.18 -3.03
CA TYR A 197 -14.39 6.64 -2.62
C TYR A 197 -13.95 5.51 -3.53
N VAL A 198 -12.72 5.59 -4.04
CA VAL A 198 -12.06 4.52 -4.78
C VAL A 198 -11.02 3.88 -3.87
N TYR A 199 -11.17 2.59 -3.61
CA TYR A 199 -10.27 1.82 -2.74
C TYR A 199 -9.25 1.06 -3.57
N TYR A 200 -7.98 1.08 -3.12
CA TYR A 200 -6.87 0.48 -3.84
C TYR A 200 -5.78 -0.01 -2.89
N LYS A 201 -4.93 -0.88 -3.39
CA LYS A 201 -3.71 -1.37 -2.74
C LYS A 201 -2.54 -1.32 -3.70
N THR A 202 -1.34 -1.14 -3.14
CA THR A 202 -0.09 -1.40 -3.86
C THR A 202 0.06 -2.90 -4.07
N LYS A 203 0.59 -3.30 -5.22
CA LYS A 203 0.77 -4.69 -5.62
C LYS A 203 2.08 -4.85 -6.38
N VAL A 204 2.92 -5.79 -5.98
CA VAL A 204 4.17 -6.12 -6.66
C VAL A 204 4.06 -7.54 -7.20
N GLY A 205 3.93 -7.68 -8.52
CA GLY A 205 3.59 -8.95 -9.14
C GLY A 205 2.20 -9.42 -8.71
N ASP A 206 2.12 -10.56 -8.05
CA ASP A 206 0.90 -11.16 -7.49
C ASP A 206 0.70 -10.89 -5.98
N LEU A 207 1.61 -10.14 -5.35
CA LEU A 207 1.66 -9.88 -3.92
C LEU A 207 1.15 -8.48 -3.59
N TYR A 208 0.07 -8.36 -2.84
CA TYR A 208 -0.37 -7.10 -2.27
C TYR A 208 0.55 -6.66 -1.14
N MET A 209 0.83 -5.35 -1.08
CA MET A 209 1.76 -4.77 -0.13
C MET A 209 1.01 -4.10 1.02
N GLY A 210 1.29 -4.58 2.22
CA GLY A 210 0.68 -4.11 3.46
C GLY A 210 -0.74 -4.64 3.71
N GLY A 211 -1.11 -4.67 4.98
CA GLY A 211 -2.47 -4.99 5.43
C GLY A 211 -3.44 -3.84 5.19
N ILE A 212 -2.95 -2.60 5.11
CA ILE A 212 -3.76 -1.38 4.94
C ILE A 212 -4.37 -1.28 3.53
N THR A 213 -5.51 -0.59 3.43
CA THR A 213 -6.14 -0.25 2.15
C THR A 213 -6.26 1.26 2.05
N TYR A 214 -5.75 1.81 0.98
CA TYR A 214 -5.82 3.23 0.68
C TYR A 214 -7.12 3.58 -0.05
N ARG A 215 -7.49 4.85 -0.02
CA ARG A 215 -8.64 5.37 -0.77
C ARG A 215 -8.40 6.77 -1.30
N ALA A 216 -8.87 7.02 -2.51
CA ALA A 216 -9.00 8.35 -3.11
C ALA A 216 -10.47 8.79 -3.05
N LYS A 217 -10.71 10.10 -3.03
CA LYS A 217 -12.06 10.66 -2.87
C LYS A 217 -12.31 11.79 -3.85
N VAL A 218 -13.51 11.80 -4.45
CA VAL A 218 -14.14 12.96 -5.05
C VAL A 218 -15.52 13.18 -4.42
N THR A 219 -16.08 14.37 -4.56
CA THR A 219 -17.40 14.72 -4.03
C THR A 219 -18.24 15.29 -5.13
N ASP A 220 -19.53 14.94 -5.16
CA ASP A 220 -20.54 15.43 -6.11
C ASP A 220 -20.08 15.28 -7.57
N LEU A 221 -20.52 14.26 -8.23
CA LEU A 221 -20.12 13.95 -9.61
C LEU A 221 -21.34 13.99 -10.53
N ALA A 222 -21.50 15.06 -11.32
CA ALA A 222 -22.61 15.19 -12.24
C ALA A 222 -22.57 14.10 -13.33
N ALA A 223 -23.68 13.84 -13.98
CA ALA A 223 -23.73 12.90 -15.11
C ALA A 223 -22.76 13.34 -16.21
N GLY A 224 -21.87 12.47 -16.64
CA GLY A 224 -20.82 12.72 -17.62
C GLY A 224 -19.60 13.51 -17.11
N GLU A 225 -19.62 13.98 -15.88
CA GLU A 225 -18.49 14.70 -15.28
C GLU A 225 -17.34 13.76 -14.93
N GLU A 226 -16.10 14.26 -15.08
CA GLU A 226 -14.87 13.62 -14.68
C GLU A 226 -14.14 14.49 -13.65
N LYS A 227 -13.68 13.87 -12.57
CA LYS A 227 -12.82 14.51 -11.56
C LYS A 227 -11.60 13.66 -11.29
N SER A 228 -10.46 14.32 -11.06
CA SER A 228 -9.23 13.67 -10.62
C SER A 228 -9.16 13.68 -9.11
N ALA A 229 -8.94 12.52 -8.52
CA ALA A 229 -8.67 12.35 -7.09
C ALA A 229 -7.18 12.09 -6.87
N TYR A 230 -6.56 12.80 -5.93
CA TYR A 230 -5.23 12.45 -5.46
C TYR A 230 -5.28 11.09 -4.73
N ALA A 231 -4.40 10.20 -5.11
CA ALA A 231 -4.28 8.85 -4.58
C ALA A 231 -2.85 8.65 -4.08
N SER A 232 -2.61 8.94 -2.79
CA SER A 232 -1.33 8.67 -2.17
C SER A 232 -1.02 7.17 -2.26
N HIS A 233 0.23 6.79 -2.49
CA HIS A 233 0.63 5.38 -2.58
C HIS A 233 -0.02 4.61 -3.75
N PHE A 234 -0.51 5.32 -4.77
CA PHE A 234 -0.93 4.71 -6.02
C PHE A 234 0.20 4.84 -7.05
N TYR A 235 0.82 3.72 -7.41
CA TYR A 235 2.04 3.66 -8.23
C TYR A 235 1.74 3.06 -9.62
N GLY A 236 0.80 3.64 -10.34
CA GLY A 236 0.49 3.21 -11.71
C GLY A 236 0.21 1.71 -11.84
N SER A 237 1.09 0.99 -12.55
CA SER A 237 0.96 -0.47 -12.75
C SER A 237 1.16 -1.30 -11.48
N ASP A 238 1.80 -0.72 -10.45
CA ASP A 238 2.10 -1.40 -9.19
C ASP A 238 1.01 -1.14 -8.14
N SER A 239 -0.19 -0.80 -8.60
CA SER A 239 -1.37 -0.64 -7.77
C SER A 239 -2.60 -1.20 -8.45
N GLU A 240 -3.53 -1.70 -7.66
CA GLU A 240 -4.79 -2.25 -8.13
C GLU A 240 -5.97 -1.55 -7.44
N ILE A 241 -6.91 -1.06 -8.26
CA ILE A 241 -8.20 -0.57 -7.76
C ILE A 241 -9.06 -1.77 -7.43
N LEU A 242 -9.53 -1.85 -6.18
CA LEU A 242 -10.28 -2.98 -5.67
C LEU A 242 -11.80 -2.78 -5.81
N PHE A 243 -12.30 -1.64 -5.39
CA PHE A 243 -13.74 -1.31 -5.46
C PHE A 243 -14.02 0.18 -5.25
N VAL A 244 -15.27 0.56 -5.42
CA VAL A 244 -15.80 1.91 -5.20
C VAL A 244 -16.92 1.85 -4.18
N THR A 245 -17.05 2.90 -3.35
CA THR A 245 -18.27 3.16 -2.55
C THR A 245 -18.80 4.54 -2.84
N TYR A 246 -20.13 4.66 -2.91
CA TYR A 246 -20.84 5.92 -3.12
C TYR A 246 -22.26 5.83 -2.56
N ALA A 247 -22.91 6.97 -2.31
CA ALA A 247 -24.32 7.02 -1.96
C ALA A 247 -25.18 6.70 -3.19
N LYS A 248 -26.05 5.71 -3.08
CA LYS A 248 -27.01 5.31 -4.12
C LYS A 248 -28.32 6.06 -3.97
#